data_9e32659883f066c00e0ed9ab3745ff7c
#
_entry.id   9e32659883f066c00e0ed9ab3745ff7c
#
_cell.length_a   1.000
_cell.length_b   1.000
_cell.length_c   1.000
_cell.angle_alpha   90.00
_cell.angle_beta   90.00
_cell.angle_gamma   90.00
#
_symmetry.space_group_name_H-M   'P 1'
#
loop_
_entity.id
_entity.type
_entity.pdbx_description
1 polymer ?
#
loop_
_entity_poly.entity_id
_entity_poly.type
_entity_poly.pdbx_seq_one_letter_code
_entity_poly.pdbx_strand_id
1 'polypeptide(L)' 'MAAWEMGGLSLADALSLCELLANVDPARYERAALRWLERFMNERLPPLTEVALAASALAELRHGRRNVGIEALKRLLRHG' A
#
# COMPACT_ATOMS: atom_id res chain seq x y z
N MET A 1 17.70 8.03 -13.11
CA MET A 1 16.49 8.77 -12.78
C MET A 1 15.46 7.87 -12.11
N ALA A 2 14.83 8.37 -11.10
CA ALA A 2 13.95 7.55 -10.27
C ALA A 2 12.51 7.55 -10.72
N ALA A 3 12.20 8.03 -11.90
CA ALA A 3 10.82 8.15 -12.35
C ALA A 3 10.09 6.82 -12.43
N TRP A 4 10.81 5.75 -12.70
CA TRP A 4 10.24 4.43 -12.80
C TRP A 4 10.13 3.73 -11.44
N GLU A 5 10.64 4.36 -10.39
CA GLU A 5 10.51 3.83 -9.05
C GLU A 5 9.15 4.20 -8.47
N MET A 6 8.87 3.63 -7.30
CA MET A 6 7.62 3.91 -6.60
C MET A 6 7.37 5.40 -6.41
N GLY A 7 8.44 6.19 -6.25
CA GLY A 7 8.34 7.62 -6.10
C GLY A 7 7.73 8.33 -7.30
N GLY A 8 7.83 7.74 -8.49
CA GLY A 8 7.26 8.33 -9.70
C GLY A 8 5.80 7.96 -9.94
N LEU A 9 5.22 7.10 -9.10
CA LEU A 9 3.84 6.66 -9.22
C LEU A 9 2.97 7.31 -8.16
N SER A 10 1.69 7.45 -8.46
CA SER A 10 0.74 7.85 -7.42
C SER A 10 0.63 6.75 -6.38
N LEU A 11 0.09 7.08 -5.21
CA LEU A 11 -0.12 6.07 -4.17
C LEU A 11 -1.02 4.94 -4.65
N ALA A 12 -2.05 5.29 -5.45
CA ALA A 12 -2.94 4.28 -5.98
C ALA A 12 -2.23 3.34 -6.96
N ASP A 13 -1.39 3.89 -7.83
CA ASP A 13 -0.65 3.08 -8.79
C ASP A 13 0.39 2.21 -8.11
N ALA A 14 1.07 2.77 -7.11
CA ALA A 14 2.04 2.00 -6.33
C ALA A 14 1.34 0.86 -5.57
N LEU A 15 0.13 1.09 -5.11
CA LEU A 15 -0.66 0.06 -4.44
C LEU A 15 -0.99 -1.09 -5.39
N SER A 16 -1.31 -0.77 -6.65
CA SER A 16 -1.58 -1.79 -7.65
C SER A 16 -0.36 -2.68 -7.89
N LEU A 17 0.83 -2.08 -7.88
CA LEU A 17 2.07 -2.85 -7.97
C LEU A 17 2.23 -3.79 -6.77
N CYS A 18 1.94 -3.31 -5.58
CA CYS A 18 1.99 -4.14 -4.38
C CYS A 18 1.03 -5.32 -4.49
N GLU A 19 -0.14 -5.09 -5.06
CA GLU A 19 -1.13 -6.15 -5.24
C GLU A 19 -0.59 -7.25 -6.14
N LEU A 20 0.08 -6.89 -7.22
CA LEU A 20 0.70 -7.86 -8.09
C LEU A 20 1.78 -8.67 -7.36
N LEU A 21 2.62 -7.98 -6.60
CA LEU A 21 3.69 -8.65 -5.86
C LEU A 21 3.16 -9.59 -4.81
N ALA A 22 2.03 -9.26 -4.19
CA ALA A 22 1.42 -10.13 -3.20
C ALA A 22 1.09 -11.51 -3.77
N ASN A 23 0.75 -11.54 -5.08
CA ASN A 23 0.45 -12.79 -5.75
C ASN A 23 1.70 -13.55 -6.18
N VAL A 24 2.70 -12.84 -6.63
CA VAL A 24 3.82 -13.44 -7.38
C VAL A 24 5.04 -13.65 -6.51
N ASP A 25 5.29 -12.72 -5.58
CA ASP A 25 6.53 -12.75 -4.79
C ASP A 25 6.28 -12.14 -3.42
N PRO A 26 5.84 -12.96 -2.45
CA PRO A 26 5.52 -12.44 -1.11
C PRO A 26 6.68 -11.74 -0.41
N ALA A 27 7.91 -12.17 -0.65
CA ALA A 27 9.07 -11.53 -0.01
C ALA A 27 9.26 -10.11 -0.51
N ARG A 28 9.11 -9.91 -1.82
CA ARG A 28 9.17 -8.57 -2.39
C ARG A 28 7.97 -7.73 -1.99
N TYR A 29 6.81 -8.38 -1.86
CA TYR A 29 5.61 -7.68 -1.43
C TYR A 29 5.82 -7.04 -0.06
N GLU A 30 6.43 -7.76 0.87
CA GLU A 30 6.64 -7.21 2.21
C GLU A 30 7.43 -5.92 2.18
N ARG A 31 8.52 -5.91 1.42
CA ARG A 31 9.33 -4.71 1.29
C ARG A 31 8.60 -3.58 0.59
N ALA A 32 7.87 -3.92 -0.47
CA ALA A 32 7.11 -2.92 -1.22
C ALA A 32 6.00 -2.33 -0.37
N ALA A 33 5.34 -3.16 0.44
CA ALA A 33 4.27 -2.71 1.31
C ALA A 33 4.79 -1.74 2.39
N LEU A 34 5.95 -2.06 2.97
CA LEU A 34 6.55 -1.17 3.96
C LEU A 34 6.93 0.17 3.35
N ARG A 35 7.48 0.17 2.14
CA ARG A 35 7.79 1.40 1.43
C ARG A 35 6.53 2.19 1.10
N TRP A 36 5.50 1.50 0.68
CA TRP A 36 4.23 2.15 0.37
C TRP A 36 3.66 2.82 1.62
N LEU A 37 3.69 2.11 2.73
CA LEU A 37 3.17 2.64 3.99
C LEU A 37 3.96 3.86 4.44
N GLU A 38 5.28 3.81 4.33
CA GLU A 38 6.15 4.94 4.67
C GLU A 38 5.80 6.14 3.81
N ARG A 39 5.64 5.94 2.52
CA ARG A 39 5.28 7.00 1.61
C ARG A 39 3.89 7.56 1.92
N PHE A 40 2.94 6.69 2.24
CA PHE A 40 1.60 7.11 2.63
C PHE A 40 1.65 8.03 3.85
N MET A 41 2.45 7.66 4.85
CA MET A 41 2.60 8.49 6.04
C MET A 41 3.22 9.84 5.73
N ASN A 42 4.21 9.87 4.86
CA ASN A 42 4.91 11.10 4.52
C ASN A 42 4.07 12.04 3.66
N GLU A 43 3.32 11.51 2.73
CA GLU A 43 2.56 12.33 1.79
C GLU A 43 1.21 12.77 2.34
N ARG A 44 0.56 11.92 3.13
CA ARG A 44 -0.80 12.20 3.59
C ARG A 44 -0.85 12.66 5.04
N LEU A 45 0.22 12.43 5.80
CA LEU A 45 0.30 12.75 7.22
C LEU A 45 -0.95 12.29 7.97
N PRO A 46 -1.32 11.01 7.85
CA PRO A 46 -2.56 10.51 8.42
C PRO A 46 -2.49 10.37 9.93
N PRO A 47 -3.64 10.39 10.61
CA PRO A 47 -3.67 10.08 12.03
C PRO A 47 -3.31 8.61 12.27
N LEU A 48 -2.98 8.30 13.52
CA LEU A 48 -2.53 6.95 13.89
C LEU A 48 -3.56 5.87 13.53
N THR A 49 -4.84 6.19 13.68
CA THR A 49 -5.90 5.23 13.34
C THR A 49 -5.86 4.84 11.86
N GLU A 50 -5.57 5.80 10.99
CA GLU A 50 -5.48 5.50 9.56
C GLU A 50 -4.23 4.71 9.22
N VAL A 51 -3.13 5.00 9.90
CA VAL A 51 -1.90 4.22 9.73
C VAL A 51 -2.13 2.77 10.13
N ALA A 52 -2.80 2.56 11.26
CA ALA A 52 -3.12 1.22 11.72
C ALA A 52 -4.02 0.48 10.73
N LEU A 53 -5.01 1.17 10.19
CA LEU A 53 -5.90 0.60 9.18
C LEU A 53 -5.14 0.21 7.91
N ALA A 54 -4.26 1.09 7.45
CA ALA A 54 -3.48 0.82 6.26
C ALA A 54 -2.55 -0.39 6.46
N ALA A 55 -1.89 -0.45 7.60
CA ALA A 55 -1.02 -1.58 7.91
C ALA A 55 -1.80 -2.89 7.98
N SER A 56 -2.96 -2.84 8.60
CA SER A 56 -3.85 -4.00 8.70
C SER A 56 -4.30 -4.49 7.33
N ALA A 57 -4.68 -3.54 6.47
CA ALA A 57 -5.13 -3.87 5.11
C ALA A 57 -3.99 -4.48 4.29
N LEU A 58 -2.78 -3.97 4.44
CA LEU A 58 -1.62 -4.53 3.75
C LEU A 58 -1.34 -5.95 4.24
N ALA A 59 -1.53 -6.21 5.53
CA ALA A 59 -1.39 -7.55 6.08
C ALA A 59 -2.43 -8.51 5.51
N GLU A 60 -3.66 -8.02 5.29
CA GLU A 60 -4.71 -8.84 4.70
C GLU A 60 -4.36 -9.24 3.27
N LEU A 61 -3.75 -8.33 2.52
CA LEU A 61 -3.30 -8.64 1.17
C LEU A 61 -2.34 -9.82 1.17
N ARG A 62 -1.43 -9.84 2.12
CA ARG A 62 -0.44 -10.91 2.22
C ARG A 62 -1.10 -12.25 2.52
N HIS A 63 -2.18 -12.24 3.28
CA HIS A 63 -2.87 -13.46 3.69
C HIS A 63 -3.98 -13.88 2.75
N GLY A 64 -4.07 -13.27 1.58
CA GLY A 64 -5.03 -13.68 0.56
C GLY A 64 -6.39 -13.01 0.63
N ARG A 65 -6.60 -12.09 1.56
CA ARG A 65 -7.85 -11.34 1.66
C ARG A 65 -7.77 -10.04 0.88
N ARG A 66 -7.37 -10.16 -0.37
CA ARG A 66 -7.06 -9.00 -1.18
C ARG A 66 -8.23 -8.05 -1.39
N ASN A 67 -9.43 -8.59 -1.59
CA ASN A 67 -10.58 -7.73 -1.84
C ASN A 67 -10.84 -6.80 -0.68
N VAL A 68 -10.77 -7.31 0.55
CA VAL A 68 -11.00 -6.52 1.75
C VAL A 68 -9.90 -5.49 1.92
N GLY A 69 -8.64 -5.91 1.79
CA GLY A 69 -7.50 -5.01 1.97
C GLY A 69 -7.47 -3.90 0.94
N ILE A 70 -7.68 -4.25 -0.33
CA ILE A 70 -7.66 -3.26 -1.41
C ILE A 70 -8.81 -2.25 -1.24
N GLU A 71 -9.98 -2.72 -0.88
CA GLU A 71 -11.12 -1.83 -0.66
C GLU A 71 -10.84 -0.83 0.45
N ALA A 72 -10.28 -1.31 1.55
CA ALA A 72 -9.97 -0.45 2.68
C ALA A 72 -8.92 0.60 2.31
N LEU A 73 -7.88 0.19 1.59
CA LEU A 73 -6.81 1.11 1.18
C LEU A 73 -7.32 2.14 0.18
N LYS A 74 -8.12 1.74 -0.77
CA LYS A 74 -8.70 2.66 -1.74
C LYS A 74 -9.61 3.68 -1.06
N ARG A 75 -10.33 3.24 -0.03
CA ARG A 75 -11.17 4.13 0.75
C ARG A 75 -10.34 5.18 1.48
N LEU A 76 -9.23 4.77 2.09
CA LEU A 76 -8.32 5.70 2.75
C LEU A 76 -7.78 6.74 1.77
N LEU A 77 -7.38 6.30 0.58
CA LEU A 77 -6.83 7.20 -0.42
C LEU A 77 -7.88 8.20 -0.91
N ARG A 78 -9.14 7.79 -0.96
CA ARG A 78 -10.21 8.67 -1.39
C ARG A 78 -10.49 9.77 -0.38
N HIS A 79 -10.35 9.45 0.90
CA HIS A 79 -10.61 10.42 1.96
C HIS A 79 -9.49 11.43 2.12
N GLY A 80 -8.31 11.06 1.68
CA GLY A 80 -7.19 11.94 1.78
C GLY A 80 -7.25 13.05 0.78
#